data_4c2fdc96a58aa01614c2c0dfa71f07f4
#
_entry.id   4c2fdc96a58aa01614c2c0dfa71f07f4
#
_cell.length_a   1.000
_cell.length_b   1.000
_cell.length_c   1.000
_cell.angle_alpha   90.00
_cell.angle_beta   90.00
_cell.angle_gamma   90.00
#
_symmetry.space_group_name_H-M   'P 1'
#
loop_
_entity.id
_entity.type
_entity.pdbx_description
1 polymer ?
#
loop_
_entity_poly.entity_id
_entity_poly.type
_entity_poly.pdbx_seq_one_letter_code
_entity_poly.pdbx_strand_id
1 'polypeptide(L)'
;MIGSFRHKGLKEFFETGKKRGIPPPELSARIARRLDVLEAAQQIGDIDAHGFALHKLKGERQNEWSISVSGNWRLTFRFVNDEVLDINLEDYH
;
A
#
# COMPACT_ATOMS: atom_id res chain seq x y z
N MET A 1 1.70 -11.17 3.91
CA MET A 1 2.67 -11.36 2.79
C MET A 1 2.15 -10.64 1.54
N ILE A 2 3.01 -9.91 0.85
CA ILE A 2 2.62 -9.23 -0.38
C ILE A 2 2.55 -10.25 -1.51
N GLY A 3 1.40 -10.34 -2.17
CA GLY A 3 1.17 -11.27 -3.27
C GLY A 3 1.23 -10.64 -4.64
N SER A 4 0.80 -9.39 -4.81
CA SER A 4 0.82 -8.74 -6.11
C SER A 4 0.77 -7.22 -6.02
N PHE A 5 1.23 -6.57 -7.09
CA PHE A 5 1.19 -5.12 -7.26
C PHE A 5 0.44 -4.76 -8.53
N ARG A 6 -0.41 -3.74 -8.43
CA ARG A 6 -0.99 -3.11 -9.61
C ARG A 6 -0.04 -2.05 -10.17
N HIS A 7 0.67 -1.37 -9.29
CA HIS A 7 1.57 -0.27 -9.65
C HIS A 7 2.98 -0.81 -9.92
N LYS A 8 3.42 -0.70 -11.17
CA LYS A 8 4.73 -1.24 -11.58
C LYS A 8 5.90 -0.61 -10.85
N GLY A 9 5.85 0.71 -10.61
CA GLY A 9 6.90 1.40 -9.90
C GLY A 9 7.03 0.95 -8.46
N LEU A 10 5.91 0.63 -7.79
CA LEU A 10 5.94 0.09 -6.44
C LEU A 10 6.59 -1.29 -6.41
N LYS A 11 6.26 -2.12 -7.39
CA LYS A 11 6.84 -3.46 -7.48
C LYS A 11 8.35 -3.39 -7.63
N GLU A 12 8.83 -2.58 -8.55
CA GLU A 12 10.26 -2.39 -8.75
C GLU A 12 10.93 -1.85 -7.49
N PHE A 13 10.31 -0.87 -6.86
CA PHE A 13 10.83 -0.29 -5.63
C PHE A 13 10.94 -1.33 -4.51
N PHE A 14 9.90 -2.14 -4.34
CA PHE A 14 9.90 -3.18 -3.33
C PHE A 14 10.98 -4.25 -3.58
N GLU A 15 11.15 -4.63 -4.84
CA GLU A 15 12.09 -5.69 -5.22
C GLU A 15 13.53 -5.24 -5.29
N THR A 16 13.78 -3.99 -5.69
CA THR A 16 15.15 -3.53 -6.01
C THR A 16 15.58 -2.27 -5.27
N GLY A 17 14.65 -1.56 -4.63
CA GLY A 17 14.94 -0.28 -3.98
C GLY A 17 15.01 0.90 -4.94
N LYS A 18 14.79 0.70 -6.23
CA LYS A 18 14.82 1.80 -7.20
C LYS A 18 13.59 2.69 -7.10
N LYS A 19 13.81 3.99 -7.00
CA LYS A 19 12.77 4.99 -6.75
C LYS A 19 12.19 5.62 -8.01
N ARG A 20 12.72 5.32 -9.17
CA ARG A 20 12.37 6.01 -10.43
C ARG A 20 10.90 5.93 -10.80
N GLY A 21 10.20 4.89 -10.32
CA GLY A 21 8.77 4.72 -10.58
C GLY A 21 7.87 5.22 -9.45
N ILE A 22 8.41 5.96 -8.48
CA ILE A 22 7.67 6.50 -7.34
C ILE A 22 7.53 8.02 -7.49
N PRO A 23 6.40 8.54 -7.97
CA PRO A 23 6.13 9.97 -7.97
C PRO A 23 5.22 10.34 -6.78
N PRO A 24 5.59 11.33 -5.94
CA PRO A 24 6.88 12.01 -5.91
C PRO A 24 7.95 11.19 -5.14
N PRO A 25 9.22 11.29 -5.55
CA PRO A 25 10.28 10.46 -4.96
C PRO A 25 10.52 10.69 -3.46
N GLU A 26 10.20 11.85 -2.93
CA GLU A 26 10.35 12.13 -1.49
C GLU A 26 9.42 11.31 -0.60
N LEU A 27 8.42 10.63 -1.17
CA LEU A 27 7.56 9.72 -0.41
C LEU A 27 8.17 8.34 -0.22
N SER A 28 9.31 8.06 -0.85
CA SER A 28 9.84 6.69 -0.90
C SER A 28 10.09 6.09 0.49
N ALA A 29 10.62 6.86 1.44
CA ALA A 29 10.87 6.35 2.78
C ALA A 29 9.57 5.94 3.49
N ARG A 30 8.53 6.74 3.35
CA ARG A 30 7.22 6.43 3.96
C ARG A 30 6.58 5.21 3.29
N ILE A 31 6.72 5.12 1.98
CA ILE A 31 6.19 3.99 1.22
C ILE A 31 6.93 2.71 1.62
N ALA A 32 8.26 2.76 1.74
CA ALA A 32 9.04 1.59 2.15
C ALA A 32 8.58 1.05 3.50
N ARG A 33 8.37 1.94 4.47
CA ARG A 33 7.90 1.52 5.79
C ARG A 33 6.52 0.85 5.72
N ARG A 34 5.63 1.39 4.90
CA ARG A 34 4.29 0.83 4.75
C ARG A 34 4.31 -0.52 4.03
N LEU A 35 5.15 -0.65 3.01
CA LEU A 35 5.30 -1.93 2.33
C LEU A 35 5.85 -3.01 3.28
N ASP A 36 6.77 -2.65 4.17
CA ASP A 36 7.28 -3.58 5.18
C ASP A 36 6.16 -4.05 6.12
N VAL A 37 5.29 -3.13 6.53
CA VAL A 37 4.14 -3.47 7.38
C VAL A 37 3.19 -4.39 6.63
N LEU A 38 2.90 -4.10 5.36
CA LEU A 38 2.03 -4.95 4.54
C LEU A 38 2.62 -6.35 4.35
N GLU A 39 3.93 -6.44 4.13
CA GLU A 39 4.62 -7.72 3.97
C GLU A 39 4.52 -8.58 5.22
N ALA A 40 4.64 -7.97 6.39
CA ALA A 40 4.63 -8.69 7.67
C ALA A 40 3.21 -9.02 8.16
N ALA A 41 2.18 -8.37 7.63
CA ALA A 41 0.82 -8.52 8.16
C ALA A 41 0.25 -9.90 7.90
N GLN A 42 -0.35 -10.49 8.93
CA GLN A 42 -1.06 -11.77 8.85
C GLN A 42 -2.57 -11.56 8.90
N GLN A 43 -3.02 -10.43 9.42
CA GLN A 43 -4.43 -10.05 9.47
C GLN A 43 -4.54 -8.54 9.34
N ILE A 44 -5.74 -8.06 9.01
CA ILE A 44 -5.94 -6.63 8.74
C ILE A 44 -5.64 -5.76 9.97
N GLY A 45 -5.89 -6.28 11.16
CA GLY A 45 -5.58 -5.57 12.39
C GLY A 45 -4.11 -5.25 12.57
N ASP A 46 -3.22 -6.07 12.00
CA ASP A 46 -1.78 -5.82 12.07
C ASP A 46 -1.40 -4.54 11.34
N ILE A 47 -2.14 -4.21 10.29
CA ILE A 47 -1.92 -2.97 9.52
C ILE A 47 -2.50 -1.79 10.28
N ASP A 48 -3.69 -1.94 10.83
CA ASP A 48 -4.40 -0.88 11.57
C ASP A 48 -3.60 -0.42 12.79
N ALA A 49 -2.88 -1.34 13.42
CA ALA A 49 -2.10 -1.04 14.62
C ALA A 49 -1.01 0.03 14.42
N HIS A 50 -0.64 0.31 13.17
CA HIS A 50 0.41 1.29 12.86
C HIS A 50 -0.10 2.71 12.67
N GLY A 51 -1.41 2.93 12.76
CA GLY A 51 -1.96 4.28 12.69
C GLY A 51 -1.89 4.94 11.31
N PHE A 52 -1.99 4.15 10.24
CA PHE A 52 -1.94 4.64 8.86
C PHE A 52 -3.31 5.06 8.33
N ALA A 53 -4.28 5.29 9.19
CA ALA A 53 -5.64 5.66 8.80
C ALA A 53 -6.25 4.60 7.86
N LEU A 54 -6.09 3.33 8.23
CA LEU A 54 -6.67 2.22 7.48
C LEU A 54 -8.19 2.36 7.40
N HIS A 55 -8.73 2.26 6.18
CA HIS A 55 -10.18 2.16 6.02
C HIS A 55 -10.52 1.38 4.75
N LYS A 56 -11.70 0.80 4.78
CA LYS A 56 -12.23 0.05 3.63
C LYS A 56 -12.89 1.02 2.67
N LEU A 57 -12.67 0.82 1.38
CA LEU A 57 -13.29 1.67 0.37
C LEU A 57 -14.75 1.27 0.15
N LYS A 58 -15.51 2.15 -0.50
CA LYS A 58 -16.95 1.98 -0.68
C LYS A 58 -17.29 1.82 -2.15
N GLY A 59 -18.54 1.40 -2.42
CA GLY A 59 -19.06 1.26 -3.78
C GLY A 59 -18.41 0.12 -4.52
N GLU A 60 -18.02 0.37 -5.75
CA GLU A 60 -17.42 -0.66 -6.61
C GLU A 60 -16.06 -1.14 -6.08
N ARG A 61 -15.44 -0.36 -5.20
CA ARG A 61 -14.12 -0.69 -4.62
C ARG A 61 -14.23 -1.27 -3.22
N GLN A 62 -15.37 -1.79 -2.85
CA GLN A 62 -15.62 -2.30 -1.48
C GLN A 62 -14.71 -3.44 -1.07
N ASN A 63 -14.01 -4.09 -2.01
CA ASN A 63 -13.06 -5.14 -1.70
C ASN A 63 -11.65 -4.61 -1.44
N GLU A 64 -11.47 -3.30 -1.50
CA GLU A 64 -10.16 -2.68 -1.34
C GLU A 64 -10.06 -1.92 -0.02
N TRP A 65 -8.84 -1.86 0.49
CA TRP A 65 -8.47 -1.08 1.67
C TRP A 65 -7.53 0.03 1.25
N SER A 66 -7.46 1.07 2.08
CA SER A 66 -6.59 2.23 1.85
C SER A 66 -5.84 2.57 3.12
N ILE A 67 -4.55 2.89 2.96
CA ILE A 67 -3.75 3.48 4.03
C ILE A 67 -3.11 4.77 3.53
N SER A 68 -2.97 5.74 4.43
CA SER A 68 -2.43 7.04 4.11
C SER A 68 -0.90 6.98 3.98
N VAL A 69 -0.35 7.67 2.99
CA VAL A 69 1.09 7.86 2.86
C VAL A 69 1.45 9.29 3.27
N SER A 70 0.88 10.29 2.62
CA SER A 70 1.11 11.70 2.94
C SER A 70 0.13 12.55 2.14
N GLY A 71 -0.53 13.50 2.80
CA GLY A 71 -1.51 14.34 2.10
C GLY A 71 -2.57 13.50 1.42
N ASN A 72 -2.70 13.65 0.11
CA ASN A 72 -3.67 12.90 -0.67
C ASN A 72 -3.14 11.55 -1.16
N TRP A 73 -1.87 11.25 -0.94
CA TRP A 73 -1.27 10.01 -1.41
C TRP A 73 -1.64 8.83 -0.53
N ARG A 74 -2.08 7.74 -1.15
CA ARG A 74 -2.52 6.53 -0.45
C ARG A 74 -2.01 5.28 -1.14
N LEU A 75 -1.81 4.22 -0.35
CA LEU A 75 -1.66 2.87 -0.89
C LEU A 75 -3.00 2.19 -0.77
N THR A 76 -3.46 1.59 -1.87
CA THR A 76 -4.68 0.79 -1.88
C THR A 76 -4.34 -0.66 -2.19
N PHE A 77 -5.14 -1.59 -1.67
CA PHE A 77 -4.84 -3.01 -1.80
C PHE A 77 -6.06 -3.84 -1.44
N ARG A 78 -6.05 -5.11 -1.84
CA ARG A 78 -6.98 -6.12 -1.34
C ARG A 78 -6.26 -6.98 -0.31
N PHE A 79 -6.98 -7.48 0.66
CA PHE A 79 -6.44 -8.39 1.67
C PHE A 79 -7.24 -9.69 1.63
N VAL A 80 -6.63 -10.79 1.16
CA VAL A 80 -7.30 -12.07 0.95
C VAL A 80 -6.39 -13.20 1.43
N ASN A 81 -6.88 -14.01 2.37
CA ASN A 81 -6.15 -15.19 2.86
C ASN A 81 -4.70 -14.87 3.27
N ASP A 82 -4.54 -13.85 4.09
CA ASP A 82 -3.23 -13.39 4.60
C ASP A 82 -2.34 -12.74 3.55
N GLU A 83 -2.83 -12.55 2.33
CA GLU A 83 -2.06 -11.91 1.27
C GLU A 83 -2.57 -10.51 0.96
N VAL A 84 -1.62 -9.61 0.70
CA VAL A 84 -1.90 -8.25 0.26
C VAL A 84 -1.75 -8.23 -1.26
N LEU A 85 -2.85 -7.91 -1.95
CA LEU A 85 -2.94 -8.03 -3.41
C LEU A 85 -3.23 -6.69 -4.07
N ASP A 86 -2.78 -6.55 -5.32
CA ASP A 86 -3.09 -5.39 -6.17
C ASP A 86 -2.69 -4.06 -5.53
N ILE A 87 -1.51 -4.01 -4.91
CA ILE A 87 -1.05 -2.78 -4.26
C ILE A 87 -0.85 -1.69 -5.29
N ASN A 88 -1.48 -0.54 -5.04
CA ASN A 88 -1.42 0.61 -5.93
C ASN A 88 -1.10 1.87 -5.13
N LEU A 89 -0.50 2.84 -5.80
CA LEU A 89 -0.25 4.17 -5.23
C LEU A 89 -1.18 5.15 -5.92
N GLU A 90 -2.04 5.81 -5.15
CA GLU A 90 -3.06 6.72 -5.70
C GLU A 90 -2.96 8.09 -5.05
N ASP A 91 -3.19 9.11 -5.87
CA ASP A 91 -3.29 10.49 -5.43
C ASP A 91 -4.78 10.83 -5.33
N TYR A 92 -5.27 10.94 -4.13
CA TYR A 92 -6.69 11.16 -3.83
C TYR A 92 -6.99 12.66 -3.76
N HIS A 93 -7.80 13.13 -4.66
CA HIS A 93 -8.27 14.52 -4.64
C HIS A 93 -9.71 14.61 -4.20
#